data_7c5162d4d5f6da19fd9c2bbebc3f3284
#
_entry.id   7c5162d4d5f6da19fd9c2bbebc3f3284
#
_cell.length_a   1.000
_cell.length_b   1.000
_cell.length_c   1.000
_cell.angle_alpha   90.00
_cell.angle_beta   90.00
_cell.angle_gamma   90.00
#
_symmetry.space_group_name_H-M   'P 1'
#
loop_
_entity.id
_entity.type
_entity.pdbx_description
1 polymer ?
#
loop_
_entity_poly.entity_id
_entity_poly.type
_entity_poly.pdbx_seq_one_letter_code
_entity_poly.pdbx_strand_id
1 'polypeptide(L)'
;MSEKIDKAMQLFKESRYKESIDAFHAVLETEPDNADVYNNLAVAYSCVADFSHAETYFTKSLELDPQLAQAYINLSDLYYKSGDLASAVGTLQRGSYELPDNLAIAHLLARVYIDDQRWEDAIVELERVLDGEPENYDAFYDLGHVCFELGDYDGAISNFETVTEYRQDSELLYYSLAQAYEANNEIDKAISNYLKSIAVNDKFTLAYKKVAILFMARNDFDDAIEYFEEYTNFEIPQEEKESVNKLIERIKLKQG
;
A
#
# COMPACT_ATOMS: atom_id res chain seq x y z
N MET A 1 24.27 24.34 3.43
CA MET A 1 24.68 23.11 4.14
C MET A 1 26.19 23.14 4.33
N SER A 2 26.74 22.54 5.40
CA SER A 2 28.20 22.52 5.53
C SER A 2 28.80 21.55 4.50
N GLU A 3 30.02 21.86 3.99
CA GLU A 3 30.72 21.02 3.01
C GLU A 3 30.86 19.55 3.51
N LYS A 4 30.93 19.37 4.83
CA LYS A 4 31.00 18.03 5.44
C LYS A 4 29.67 17.27 5.32
N ILE A 5 28.51 17.93 5.48
CA ILE A 5 27.18 17.31 5.30
C ILE A 5 27.01 16.90 3.86
N ASP A 6 27.37 17.78 2.90
CA ASP A 6 27.26 17.50 1.47
C ASP A 6 28.11 16.28 1.08
N LYS A 7 29.32 16.15 1.65
CA LYS A 7 30.16 14.98 1.47
C LYS A 7 29.53 13.69 2.02
N ALA A 8 28.97 13.73 3.22
CA ALA A 8 28.31 12.58 3.85
C ALA A 8 27.09 12.13 3.01
N MET A 9 26.29 13.09 2.56
CA MET A 9 25.14 12.83 1.68
C MET A 9 25.55 12.30 0.31
N GLN A 10 26.68 12.77 -0.24
CA GLN A 10 27.22 12.25 -1.50
C GLN A 10 27.62 10.77 -1.36
N LEU A 11 28.35 10.42 -0.30
CA LEU A 11 28.71 9.03 0.00
C LEU A 11 27.47 8.14 0.17
N PHE A 12 26.41 8.65 0.80
CA PHE A 12 25.13 7.97 0.92
C PHE A 12 24.50 7.68 -0.43
N LYS A 13 24.42 8.69 -1.32
CA LYS A 13 23.89 8.54 -2.69
C LYS A 13 24.69 7.54 -3.54
N GLU A 14 25.98 7.40 -3.28
CA GLU A 14 26.86 6.41 -3.91
C GLU A 14 26.74 5.01 -3.28
N SER A 15 25.80 4.80 -2.36
CA SER A 15 25.58 3.55 -1.61
C SER A 15 26.80 3.12 -0.74
N ARG A 16 27.69 4.05 -0.45
CA ARG A 16 28.87 3.86 0.42
C ARG A 16 28.47 4.14 1.88
N TYR A 17 27.50 3.38 2.36
CA TYR A 17 26.82 3.65 3.63
C TYR A 17 27.76 3.69 4.84
N LYS A 18 28.74 2.81 4.94
CA LYS A 18 29.71 2.80 6.06
C LYS A 18 30.54 4.08 6.09
N GLU A 19 31.02 4.52 4.94
CA GLU A 19 31.79 5.76 4.84
C GLU A 19 30.91 7.01 5.07
N SER A 20 29.64 6.95 4.67
CA SER A 20 28.65 7.97 4.97
C SER A 20 28.40 8.08 6.49
N ILE A 21 28.30 6.94 7.20
CA ILE A 21 28.16 6.88 8.67
C ILE A 21 29.35 7.58 9.33
N ASP A 22 30.58 7.22 8.94
CA ASP A 22 31.79 7.86 9.48
C ASP A 22 31.80 9.38 9.22
N ALA A 23 31.39 9.79 8.02
CA ALA A 23 31.31 11.20 7.66
C ALA A 23 30.23 11.95 8.45
N PHE A 24 29.04 11.37 8.71
CA PHE A 24 28.04 11.98 9.57
C PHE A 24 28.51 12.08 11.03
N HIS A 25 29.21 11.08 11.55
CA HIS A 25 29.81 11.19 12.88
C HIS A 25 30.80 12.37 12.98
N ALA A 26 31.65 12.55 11.94
CA ALA A 26 32.59 13.70 11.91
C ALA A 26 31.85 15.05 11.78
N VAL A 27 30.64 15.11 11.26
CA VAL A 27 29.79 16.32 11.33
C VAL A 27 29.32 16.54 12.76
N LEU A 28 28.82 15.50 13.42
CA LEU A 28 28.29 15.62 14.80
C LEU A 28 29.34 16.00 15.86
N GLU A 29 30.63 15.77 15.58
CA GLU A 29 31.71 16.31 16.44
C GLU A 29 31.71 17.84 16.48
N THR A 30 31.26 18.50 15.42
CA THR A 30 31.24 19.98 15.32
C THR A 30 29.82 20.55 15.40
N GLU A 31 28.80 19.76 15.13
CA GLU A 31 27.38 20.14 15.16
C GLU A 31 26.57 19.09 15.95
N PRO A 32 26.77 18.98 17.29
CA PRO A 32 26.21 17.89 18.10
C PRO A 32 24.69 17.96 18.28
N ASP A 33 24.06 19.09 17.98
CA ASP A 33 22.61 19.31 18.14
C ASP A 33 21.88 19.40 16.77
N ASN A 34 22.48 18.86 15.71
CA ASN A 34 21.90 18.90 14.37
C ASN A 34 20.94 17.69 14.17
N ALA A 35 19.64 17.94 14.34
CA ALA A 35 18.59 16.90 14.22
C ALA A 35 18.56 16.23 12.84
N ASP A 36 18.73 17.01 11.74
CA ASP A 36 18.75 16.47 10.38
C ASP A 36 19.90 15.49 10.16
N VAL A 37 21.08 15.80 10.75
CA VAL A 37 22.24 14.91 10.65
C VAL A 37 22.01 13.60 11.39
N TYR A 38 21.37 13.64 12.56
CA TYR A 38 20.98 12.41 13.27
C TYR A 38 19.95 11.59 12.46
N ASN A 39 18.95 12.24 11.87
CA ASN A 39 18.00 11.53 11.00
C ASN A 39 18.72 10.85 9.82
N ASN A 40 19.60 11.57 9.12
CA ASN A 40 20.32 11.00 7.97
C ASN A 40 21.30 9.89 8.39
N LEU A 41 21.93 10.01 9.54
CA LEU A 41 22.79 8.98 10.13
C LEU A 41 21.96 7.71 10.43
N ALA A 42 20.76 7.87 11.01
CA ALA A 42 19.85 6.76 11.28
C ALA A 42 19.42 6.03 10.00
N VAL A 43 19.12 6.78 8.93
CA VAL A 43 18.82 6.20 7.61
C VAL A 43 20.03 5.41 7.09
N ALA A 44 21.25 5.92 7.23
CA ALA A 44 22.45 5.22 6.81
C ALA A 44 22.68 3.92 7.59
N TYR A 45 22.39 3.90 8.90
CA TYR A 45 22.42 2.69 9.72
C TYR A 45 21.34 1.68 9.30
N SER A 46 20.13 2.14 8.96
CA SER A 46 19.07 1.29 8.43
C SER A 46 19.49 0.58 7.14
N CYS A 47 20.22 1.29 6.25
CA CYS A 47 20.72 0.72 5.00
C CYS A 47 21.79 -0.37 5.19
N VAL A 48 22.47 -0.39 6.33
CA VAL A 48 23.42 -1.47 6.68
C VAL A 48 22.81 -2.51 7.62
N ALA A 49 21.49 -2.47 7.81
CA ALA A 49 20.70 -3.34 8.69
C ALA A 49 21.10 -3.28 10.18
N ASP A 50 21.67 -2.17 10.62
CA ASP A 50 21.93 -1.90 12.03
C ASP A 50 20.76 -1.11 12.64
N PHE A 51 19.67 -1.82 12.86
CA PHE A 51 18.38 -1.24 13.27
C PHE A 51 18.42 -0.65 14.68
N SER A 52 19.28 -1.17 15.57
CA SER A 52 19.42 -0.66 16.93
C SER A 52 20.02 0.76 16.97
N HIS A 53 21.09 0.99 16.17
CA HIS A 53 21.64 2.34 16.04
C HIS A 53 20.71 3.26 15.28
N ALA A 54 20.03 2.76 14.23
CA ALA A 54 19.05 3.54 13.48
C ALA A 54 17.94 4.09 14.42
N GLU A 55 17.32 3.24 15.23
CA GLU A 55 16.30 3.63 16.22
C GLU A 55 16.83 4.68 17.20
N THR A 56 18.03 4.44 17.74
CA THR A 56 18.69 5.36 18.67
C THR A 56 18.86 6.76 18.07
N TYR A 57 19.31 6.84 16.82
CA TYR A 57 19.59 8.12 16.18
C TYR A 57 18.32 8.80 15.65
N PHE A 58 17.30 8.06 15.18
CA PHE A 58 15.99 8.66 14.91
C PHE A 58 15.37 9.25 16.17
N THR A 59 15.41 8.52 17.28
CA THR A 59 14.92 9.02 18.58
C THR A 59 15.67 10.29 18.99
N LYS A 60 17.00 10.31 18.84
CA LYS A 60 17.82 11.48 19.13
C LYS A 60 17.47 12.67 18.24
N SER A 61 17.23 12.44 16.97
CA SER A 61 16.76 13.48 16.04
C SER A 61 15.45 14.11 16.53
N LEU A 62 14.46 13.28 16.93
CA LEU A 62 13.15 13.74 17.44
C LEU A 62 13.21 14.38 18.85
N GLU A 63 14.23 14.07 19.66
CA GLU A 63 14.49 14.78 20.91
C GLU A 63 14.99 16.21 20.65
N LEU A 64 15.81 16.39 19.61
CA LEU A 64 16.40 17.69 19.25
C LEU A 64 15.41 18.56 18.46
N ASP A 65 14.66 17.95 17.55
CA ASP A 65 13.62 18.64 16.79
C ASP A 65 12.34 17.78 16.69
N PRO A 66 11.37 18.00 17.59
CA PRO A 66 10.07 17.34 17.54
C PRO A 66 9.22 17.73 16.32
N GLN A 67 9.61 18.75 15.55
CA GLN A 67 8.90 19.18 14.34
C GLN A 67 9.48 18.57 13.06
N LEU A 68 10.49 17.71 13.16
CA LEU A 68 11.10 17.06 12.01
C LEU A 68 10.24 15.89 11.51
N ALA A 69 9.26 16.17 10.66
CA ALA A 69 8.32 15.19 10.11
C ALA A 69 9.01 13.94 9.53
N GLN A 70 10.12 14.15 8.79
CA GLN A 70 10.84 13.06 8.14
C GLN A 70 11.39 12.02 9.13
N ALA A 71 11.73 12.42 10.36
CA ALA A 71 12.23 11.49 11.36
C ALA A 71 11.11 10.58 11.90
N TYR A 72 9.87 11.09 12.06
CA TYR A 72 8.73 10.25 12.39
C TYR A 72 8.42 9.23 11.28
N ILE A 73 8.43 9.69 10.02
CA ILE A 73 8.18 8.84 8.86
C ILE A 73 9.23 7.72 8.78
N ASN A 74 10.51 8.06 8.90
CA ASN A 74 11.60 7.10 8.79
C ASN A 74 11.62 6.10 9.96
N LEU A 75 11.36 6.58 11.19
CA LEU A 75 11.31 5.71 12.37
C LEU A 75 10.11 4.77 12.31
N SER A 76 8.96 5.26 11.88
CA SER A 76 7.78 4.41 11.70
C SER A 76 7.98 3.35 10.61
N ASP A 77 8.65 3.71 9.50
CA ASP A 77 9.02 2.75 8.44
C ASP A 77 9.99 1.67 8.94
N LEU A 78 10.93 2.04 9.82
CA LEU A 78 11.84 1.09 10.47
C LEU A 78 11.06 0.06 11.30
N TYR A 79 10.12 0.51 12.14
CA TYR A 79 9.28 -0.37 12.94
C TYR A 79 8.33 -1.21 12.08
N TYR A 80 7.71 -0.60 11.07
CA TYR A 80 6.82 -1.29 10.14
C TYR A 80 7.53 -2.45 9.42
N LYS A 81 8.73 -2.20 8.87
CA LYS A 81 9.55 -3.22 8.21
C LYS A 81 10.04 -4.33 9.13
N SER A 82 10.17 -4.06 10.42
CA SER A 82 10.49 -5.07 11.43
C SER A 82 9.25 -5.86 11.90
N GLY A 83 8.04 -5.49 11.48
CA GLY A 83 6.78 -6.09 11.91
C GLY A 83 6.26 -5.56 13.25
N ASP A 84 6.90 -4.55 13.82
CA ASP A 84 6.43 -3.89 15.05
C ASP A 84 5.43 -2.77 14.74
N LEU A 85 4.22 -3.17 14.36
CA LEU A 85 3.14 -2.23 14.04
C LEU A 85 2.78 -1.33 15.24
N ALA A 86 2.89 -1.84 16.46
CA ALA A 86 2.57 -1.05 17.66
C ALA A 86 3.51 0.15 17.83
N SER A 87 4.82 -0.06 17.65
CA SER A 87 5.81 1.03 17.70
C SER A 87 5.68 1.98 16.51
N ALA A 88 5.34 1.47 15.31
CA ALA A 88 5.05 2.30 14.14
C ALA A 88 3.85 3.22 14.40
N VAL A 89 2.73 2.70 14.91
CA VAL A 89 1.55 3.48 15.30
C VAL A 89 1.92 4.53 16.36
N GLY A 90 2.58 4.13 17.45
CA GLY A 90 2.96 5.06 18.52
C GLY A 90 3.84 6.21 18.00
N THR A 91 4.76 5.92 17.09
CA THR A 91 5.62 6.92 16.46
C THR A 91 4.82 7.90 15.62
N LEU A 92 3.92 7.41 14.75
CA LEU A 92 3.10 8.26 13.89
C LEU A 92 2.05 9.04 14.68
N GLN A 93 1.46 8.47 15.73
CA GLN A 93 0.57 9.19 16.64
C GLN A 93 1.28 10.37 17.31
N ARG A 94 2.53 10.18 17.78
CA ARG A 94 3.35 11.26 18.30
C ARG A 94 3.63 12.31 17.22
N GLY A 95 4.00 11.89 16.01
CA GLY A 95 4.20 12.79 14.87
C GLY A 95 2.94 13.58 14.52
N SER A 96 1.77 12.93 14.53
CA SER A 96 0.46 13.57 14.30
C SER A 96 0.10 14.59 15.38
N TYR A 97 0.49 14.34 16.64
CA TYR A 97 0.30 15.29 17.74
C TYR A 97 1.21 16.52 17.60
N GLU A 98 2.48 16.33 17.30
CA GLU A 98 3.47 17.42 17.15
C GLU A 98 3.24 18.23 15.86
N LEU A 99 2.70 17.60 14.83
CA LEU A 99 2.52 18.15 13.48
C LEU A 99 1.07 17.92 12.99
N PRO A 100 0.07 18.56 13.62
CA PRO A 100 -1.35 18.27 13.34
C PRO A 100 -1.77 18.59 11.90
N ASP A 101 -1.07 19.48 11.21
CA ASP A 101 -1.38 19.84 9.82
C ASP A 101 -0.59 19.00 8.79
N ASN A 102 0.20 18.03 9.25
CA ASN A 102 0.98 17.18 8.36
C ASN A 102 0.13 15.98 7.89
N LEU A 103 -0.52 16.14 6.75
CA LEU A 103 -1.41 15.13 6.18
C LEU A 103 -0.67 13.87 5.70
N ALA A 104 0.62 13.96 5.38
CA ALA A 104 1.42 12.79 5.02
C ALA A 104 1.61 11.84 6.22
N ILE A 105 1.80 12.38 7.43
CA ILE A 105 1.86 11.58 8.66
C ILE A 105 0.49 10.95 8.95
N ALA A 106 -0.61 11.71 8.78
CA ALA A 106 -1.96 11.19 8.95
C ALA A 106 -2.26 10.04 7.99
N HIS A 107 -1.90 10.19 6.71
CA HIS A 107 -2.10 9.13 5.72
C HIS A 107 -1.27 7.88 6.02
N LEU A 108 0.00 8.04 6.43
CA LEU A 108 0.82 6.90 6.85
C LEU A 108 0.24 6.21 8.09
N LEU A 109 -0.26 6.98 9.07
CA LEU A 109 -0.90 6.42 10.26
C LEU A 109 -2.13 5.61 9.88
N ALA A 110 -2.98 6.12 8.98
CA ALA A 110 -4.13 5.40 8.46
C ALA A 110 -3.73 4.07 7.82
N ARG A 111 -2.68 4.06 7.00
CA ARG A 111 -2.20 2.83 6.35
C ARG A 111 -1.67 1.81 7.35
N VAL A 112 -0.95 2.25 8.38
CA VAL A 112 -0.51 1.33 9.45
C VAL A 112 -1.71 0.80 10.24
N TYR A 113 -2.76 1.60 10.47
CA TYR A 113 -4.01 1.14 11.07
C TYR A 113 -4.73 0.11 10.18
N ILE A 114 -4.74 0.28 8.86
CA ILE A 114 -5.29 -0.70 7.91
C ILE A 114 -4.57 -2.05 8.04
N ASP A 115 -3.24 -2.04 8.06
CA ASP A 115 -2.45 -3.26 8.21
C ASP A 115 -2.62 -3.92 9.60
N ASP A 116 -2.90 -3.12 10.63
CA ASP A 116 -3.23 -3.58 12.00
C ASP A 116 -4.73 -3.92 12.16
N GLN A 117 -5.53 -3.84 11.08
CA GLN A 117 -6.99 -4.08 11.05
C GLN A 117 -7.80 -3.17 12.00
N ARG A 118 -7.30 -1.98 12.27
CA ARG A 118 -7.94 -0.95 13.09
C ARG A 118 -8.73 0.00 12.18
N TRP A 119 -9.81 -0.53 11.64
CA TRP A 119 -10.55 0.11 10.55
C TRP A 119 -11.14 1.47 10.94
N GLU A 120 -11.72 1.60 12.12
CA GLU A 120 -12.32 2.85 12.60
C GLU A 120 -11.28 3.94 12.82
N ASP A 121 -10.10 3.59 13.35
CA ASP A 121 -8.99 4.53 13.51
C ASP A 121 -8.45 4.97 12.14
N ALA A 122 -8.40 4.05 11.17
CA ALA A 122 -7.98 4.37 9.80
C ALA A 122 -8.93 5.36 9.12
N ILE A 123 -10.25 5.18 9.27
CA ILE A 123 -11.26 6.11 8.72
C ILE A 123 -11.02 7.52 9.22
N VAL A 124 -10.82 7.70 10.54
CA VAL A 124 -10.63 9.03 11.13
C VAL A 124 -9.44 9.77 10.50
N GLU A 125 -8.32 9.06 10.31
CA GLU A 125 -7.13 9.68 9.70
C GLU A 125 -7.31 9.91 8.20
N LEU A 126 -7.99 9.00 7.47
CA LEU A 126 -8.29 9.17 6.04
C LEU A 126 -9.25 10.34 5.79
N GLU A 127 -10.31 10.48 6.60
CA GLU A 127 -11.22 11.62 6.52
C GLU A 127 -10.47 12.93 6.76
N ARG A 128 -9.57 12.98 7.76
CA ARG A 128 -8.71 14.14 8.00
C ARG A 128 -7.82 14.47 6.80
N VAL A 129 -7.27 13.46 6.12
CA VAL A 129 -6.49 13.66 4.88
C VAL A 129 -7.37 14.26 3.79
N LEU A 130 -8.57 13.71 3.58
CA LEU A 130 -9.50 14.17 2.53
C LEU A 130 -10.09 15.56 2.82
N ASP A 131 -10.25 15.94 4.09
CA ASP A 131 -10.66 17.30 4.48
C ASP A 131 -9.59 18.34 4.08
N GLY A 132 -8.33 18.01 4.18
CA GLY A 132 -7.22 18.89 3.80
C GLY A 132 -6.79 18.77 2.34
N GLU A 133 -6.91 17.61 1.76
CA GLU A 133 -6.56 17.27 0.38
C GLU A 133 -7.72 16.55 -0.32
N PRO A 134 -8.78 17.26 -0.78
CA PRO A 134 -9.97 16.64 -1.39
C PRO A 134 -9.72 15.86 -2.69
N GLU A 135 -8.55 16.01 -3.30
CA GLU A 135 -8.11 15.30 -4.50
C GLU A 135 -7.04 14.22 -4.19
N ASN A 136 -6.93 13.79 -2.93
CA ASN A 136 -6.02 12.71 -2.57
C ASN A 136 -6.62 11.34 -2.93
N TYR A 137 -6.42 10.92 -4.19
CA TYR A 137 -6.97 9.66 -4.70
C TYR A 137 -6.40 8.41 -4.04
N ASP A 138 -5.20 8.47 -3.44
CA ASP A 138 -4.66 7.38 -2.64
C ASP A 138 -5.46 7.21 -1.34
N ALA A 139 -5.86 8.30 -0.70
CA ALA A 139 -6.71 8.26 0.49
C ALA A 139 -8.12 7.74 0.17
N PHE A 140 -8.71 8.10 -0.99
CA PHE A 140 -9.98 7.51 -1.44
C PHE A 140 -9.84 6.00 -1.69
N TYR A 141 -8.74 5.56 -2.31
CA TYR A 141 -8.50 4.13 -2.52
C TYR A 141 -8.41 3.37 -1.19
N ASP A 142 -7.62 3.88 -0.24
CA ASP A 142 -7.46 3.30 1.09
C ASP A 142 -8.80 3.28 1.86
N LEU A 143 -9.60 4.36 1.77
CA LEU A 143 -10.94 4.43 2.38
C LEU A 143 -11.90 3.43 1.74
N GLY A 144 -11.87 3.28 0.41
CA GLY A 144 -12.64 2.26 -0.30
C GLY A 144 -12.31 0.85 0.18
N HIS A 145 -11.02 0.57 0.41
CA HIS A 145 -10.59 -0.71 0.98
C HIS A 145 -11.12 -0.91 2.41
N VAL A 146 -11.03 0.09 3.26
CA VAL A 146 -11.55 0.02 4.64
C VAL A 146 -13.07 -0.19 4.66
N CYS A 147 -13.83 0.53 3.82
CA CYS A 147 -15.27 0.33 3.67
C CYS A 147 -15.59 -1.11 3.24
N PHE A 148 -14.81 -1.66 2.29
CA PHE A 148 -14.98 -3.04 1.84
C PHE A 148 -14.79 -4.05 2.98
N GLU A 149 -13.73 -3.92 3.77
CA GLU A 149 -13.42 -4.82 4.90
C GLU A 149 -14.48 -4.73 6.01
N LEU A 150 -15.09 -3.57 6.21
CA LEU A 150 -16.21 -3.35 7.13
C LEU A 150 -17.56 -3.84 6.58
N GLY A 151 -17.63 -4.24 5.32
CA GLY A 151 -18.86 -4.68 4.65
C GLY A 151 -19.76 -3.52 4.17
N ASP A 152 -19.26 -2.29 4.21
CA ASP A 152 -19.92 -1.13 3.58
C ASP A 152 -19.54 -1.09 2.09
N TYR A 153 -20.19 -1.97 1.32
CA TYR A 153 -19.90 -2.11 -0.11
C TYR A 153 -20.34 -0.89 -0.93
N ASP A 154 -21.38 -0.18 -0.53
CA ASP A 154 -21.79 1.06 -1.20
C ASP A 154 -20.74 2.17 -0.99
N GLY A 155 -20.22 2.31 0.23
CA GLY A 155 -19.10 3.20 0.53
C GLY A 155 -17.83 2.82 -0.24
N ALA A 156 -17.49 1.54 -0.29
CA ALA A 156 -16.35 1.04 -1.05
C ALA A 156 -16.47 1.38 -2.55
N ILE A 157 -17.63 1.11 -3.16
CA ILE A 157 -17.92 1.42 -4.56
C ILE A 157 -17.75 2.91 -4.82
N SER A 158 -18.39 3.77 -4.00
CA SER A 158 -18.32 5.22 -4.17
C SER A 158 -16.88 5.75 -4.15
N ASN A 159 -16.07 5.27 -3.20
CA ASN A 159 -14.69 5.68 -3.07
C ASN A 159 -13.83 5.19 -4.27
N PHE A 160 -13.96 3.93 -4.67
CA PHE A 160 -13.22 3.40 -5.82
C PHE A 160 -13.66 4.05 -7.14
N GLU A 161 -14.96 4.34 -7.35
CA GLU A 161 -15.44 5.07 -8.52
C GLU A 161 -14.81 6.45 -8.60
N THR A 162 -14.73 7.18 -7.50
CA THR A 162 -14.04 8.48 -7.43
C THR A 162 -12.61 8.36 -7.95
N VAL A 163 -11.87 7.31 -7.57
CA VAL A 163 -10.51 7.11 -8.06
C VAL A 163 -10.50 6.78 -9.56
N THR A 164 -11.47 6.00 -10.09
CA THR A 164 -11.51 5.63 -11.51
C THR A 164 -11.78 6.81 -12.45
N GLU A 165 -12.36 7.91 -11.98
CA GLU A 165 -12.54 9.13 -12.78
C GLU A 165 -11.20 9.77 -13.17
N TYR A 166 -10.16 9.58 -12.36
CA TYR A 166 -8.85 10.22 -12.51
C TYR A 166 -7.73 9.24 -12.85
N ARG A 167 -7.82 7.98 -12.40
CA ARG A 167 -6.84 6.92 -12.67
C ARG A 167 -7.51 5.76 -13.38
N GLN A 168 -7.17 5.57 -14.65
CA GLN A 168 -7.76 4.51 -15.50
C GLN A 168 -6.73 3.45 -15.91
N ASP A 169 -5.53 3.51 -15.37
CA ASP A 169 -4.37 2.68 -15.71
C ASP A 169 -3.98 1.67 -14.62
N SER A 170 -4.87 1.42 -13.66
CA SER A 170 -4.63 0.48 -12.55
C SER A 170 -5.55 -0.73 -12.62
N GLU A 171 -4.99 -1.90 -12.93
CA GLU A 171 -5.71 -3.16 -12.90
C GLU A 171 -6.22 -3.52 -11.50
N LEU A 172 -5.45 -3.16 -10.46
CA LEU A 172 -5.86 -3.41 -9.06
C LEU A 172 -7.07 -2.58 -8.66
N LEU A 173 -7.15 -1.32 -9.10
CA LEU A 173 -8.30 -0.46 -8.82
C LEU A 173 -9.59 -1.04 -9.42
N TYR A 174 -9.57 -1.41 -10.72
CA TYR A 174 -10.74 -2.03 -11.35
C TYR A 174 -11.09 -3.37 -10.74
N TYR A 175 -10.09 -4.15 -10.31
CA TYR A 175 -10.30 -5.40 -9.60
C TYR A 175 -10.97 -5.18 -8.24
N SER A 176 -10.51 -4.21 -7.44
CA SER A 176 -11.11 -3.87 -6.13
C SER A 176 -12.54 -3.36 -6.28
N LEU A 177 -12.78 -2.47 -7.26
CA LEU A 177 -14.12 -2.00 -7.58
C LEU A 177 -15.04 -3.16 -8.02
N ALA A 178 -14.54 -4.10 -8.82
CA ALA A 178 -15.29 -5.28 -9.23
C ALA A 178 -15.62 -6.18 -8.02
N GLN A 179 -14.69 -6.36 -7.07
CA GLN A 179 -14.96 -7.10 -5.84
C GLN A 179 -16.05 -6.43 -4.99
N ALA A 180 -16.02 -5.10 -4.90
CA ALA A 180 -17.05 -4.36 -4.17
C ALA A 180 -18.43 -4.53 -4.83
N TYR A 181 -18.54 -4.44 -6.17
CA TYR A 181 -19.77 -4.73 -6.89
C TYR A 181 -20.22 -6.20 -6.75
N GLU A 182 -19.27 -7.16 -6.79
CA GLU A 182 -19.58 -8.59 -6.57
C GLU A 182 -20.18 -8.80 -5.17
N ALA A 183 -19.57 -8.21 -4.14
CA ALA A 183 -20.03 -8.30 -2.76
C ALA A 183 -21.37 -7.59 -2.54
N ASN A 184 -21.63 -6.50 -3.27
CA ASN A 184 -22.90 -5.77 -3.29
C ASN A 184 -23.97 -6.45 -4.17
N ASN A 185 -23.69 -7.64 -4.72
CA ASN A 185 -24.57 -8.41 -5.60
C ASN A 185 -24.91 -7.72 -6.94
N GLU A 186 -24.09 -6.79 -7.40
CA GLU A 186 -24.19 -6.11 -8.69
C GLU A 186 -23.34 -6.79 -9.75
N ILE A 187 -23.71 -8.03 -10.09
CA ILE A 187 -22.89 -8.97 -10.86
C ILE A 187 -22.47 -8.45 -12.23
N ASP A 188 -23.37 -7.76 -12.96
CA ASP A 188 -23.05 -7.22 -14.30
C ASP A 188 -21.97 -6.13 -14.24
N LYS A 189 -22.03 -5.27 -13.21
CA LYS A 189 -21.00 -4.27 -12.99
C LYS A 189 -19.68 -4.90 -12.53
N ALA A 190 -19.75 -5.93 -11.70
CA ALA A 190 -18.57 -6.70 -11.29
C ALA A 190 -17.84 -7.26 -12.50
N ILE A 191 -18.55 -7.98 -13.38
CA ILE A 191 -17.98 -8.55 -14.63
C ILE A 191 -17.35 -7.42 -15.47
N SER A 192 -18.08 -6.31 -15.68
CA SER A 192 -17.58 -5.19 -16.48
C SER A 192 -16.26 -4.64 -15.94
N ASN A 193 -16.12 -4.50 -14.61
CA ASN A 193 -14.91 -3.95 -14.02
C ASN A 193 -13.76 -4.99 -13.96
N TYR A 194 -14.03 -6.28 -13.75
CA TYR A 194 -13.01 -7.31 -13.94
C TYR A 194 -12.48 -7.34 -15.38
N LEU A 195 -13.34 -7.16 -16.38
CA LEU A 195 -12.91 -7.05 -17.77
C LEU A 195 -12.06 -5.81 -18.05
N LYS A 196 -12.38 -4.67 -17.41
CA LYS A 196 -11.51 -3.48 -17.46
C LYS A 196 -10.14 -3.76 -16.82
N SER A 197 -10.10 -4.47 -15.70
CA SER A 197 -8.84 -4.90 -15.06
C SER A 197 -7.97 -5.71 -16.03
N ILE A 198 -8.58 -6.68 -16.76
CA ILE A 198 -7.91 -7.47 -17.82
C ILE A 198 -7.45 -6.57 -18.96
N ALA A 199 -8.26 -5.60 -19.38
CA ALA A 199 -7.91 -4.68 -20.46
C ALA A 199 -6.72 -3.77 -20.12
N VAL A 200 -6.54 -3.42 -18.84
CA VAL A 200 -5.38 -2.67 -18.35
C VAL A 200 -4.13 -3.58 -18.27
N ASN A 201 -4.28 -4.79 -17.77
CA ASN A 201 -3.20 -5.75 -17.66
C ASN A 201 -3.70 -7.17 -18.03
N ASP A 202 -3.40 -7.58 -19.26
CA ASP A 202 -3.77 -8.89 -19.82
C ASP A 202 -3.09 -10.08 -19.12
N LYS A 203 -2.15 -9.84 -18.21
CA LYS A 203 -1.47 -10.85 -17.38
C LYS A 203 -2.01 -10.92 -15.95
N PHE A 204 -3.03 -10.15 -15.63
CA PHE A 204 -3.62 -10.14 -14.29
C PHE A 204 -4.57 -11.34 -14.10
N THR A 205 -3.99 -12.49 -13.80
CA THR A 205 -4.64 -13.82 -13.79
C THR A 205 -5.86 -13.91 -12.87
N LEU A 206 -5.86 -13.17 -11.74
CA LEU A 206 -6.97 -13.20 -10.78
C LEU A 206 -8.28 -12.73 -11.39
N ALA A 207 -8.25 -11.74 -12.28
CA ALA A 207 -9.44 -11.22 -12.94
C ALA A 207 -10.06 -12.24 -13.89
N TYR A 208 -9.28 -13.00 -14.66
CA TYR A 208 -9.79 -14.07 -15.54
C TYR A 208 -10.58 -15.11 -14.76
N LYS A 209 -10.02 -15.58 -13.64
CA LYS A 209 -10.69 -16.56 -12.79
C LYS A 209 -12.02 -16.03 -12.25
N LYS A 210 -12.04 -14.76 -11.81
CA LYS A 210 -13.26 -14.11 -11.29
C LYS A 210 -14.34 -13.97 -12.38
N VAL A 211 -13.96 -13.49 -13.55
CA VAL A 211 -14.87 -13.38 -14.70
C VAL A 211 -15.49 -14.73 -15.04
N ALA A 212 -14.67 -15.78 -15.18
CA ALA A 212 -15.14 -17.12 -15.49
C ALA A 212 -16.15 -17.66 -14.45
N ILE A 213 -15.87 -17.45 -13.15
CA ILE A 213 -16.76 -17.85 -12.06
C ILE A 213 -18.11 -17.11 -12.15
N LEU A 214 -18.09 -15.81 -12.41
CA LEU A 214 -19.32 -15.01 -12.49
C LEU A 214 -20.16 -15.36 -13.70
N PHE A 215 -19.55 -15.58 -14.88
CA PHE A 215 -20.27 -16.10 -16.05
C PHE A 215 -20.89 -17.49 -15.79
N MET A 216 -20.14 -18.38 -15.12
CA MET A 216 -20.67 -19.68 -14.72
C MET A 216 -21.89 -19.54 -13.78
N ALA A 217 -21.84 -18.62 -12.81
CA ALA A 217 -22.94 -18.35 -11.88
C ALA A 217 -24.19 -17.81 -12.58
N ARG A 218 -24.01 -17.08 -13.70
CA ARG A 218 -25.10 -16.60 -14.56
C ARG A 218 -25.63 -17.66 -15.55
N ASN A 219 -24.99 -18.81 -15.60
CA ASN A 219 -25.22 -19.88 -16.64
C ASN A 219 -24.78 -19.44 -18.05
N ASP A 220 -23.94 -18.44 -18.21
CA ASP A 220 -23.30 -18.04 -19.45
C ASP A 220 -22.08 -18.96 -19.68
N PHE A 221 -22.38 -20.22 -19.99
CA PHE A 221 -21.37 -21.28 -19.95
C PHE A 221 -20.30 -21.17 -21.04
N ASP A 222 -20.63 -20.62 -22.19
CA ASP A 222 -19.66 -20.44 -23.28
C ASP A 222 -18.60 -19.43 -22.89
N ASP A 223 -19.02 -18.28 -22.35
CA ASP A 223 -18.11 -17.25 -21.84
C ASP A 223 -17.30 -17.77 -20.65
N ALA A 224 -17.95 -18.50 -19.73
CA ALA A 224 -17.26 -19.11 -18.60
C ALA A 224 -16.13 -20.05 -19.03
N ILE A 225 -16.37 -20.89 -20.06
CA ILE A 225 -15.36 -21.80 -20.62
C ILE A 225 -14.20 -20.99 -21.20
N GLU A 226 -14.50 -19.97 -22.02
CA GLU A 226 -13.48 -19.13 -22.67
C GLU A 226 -12.53 -18.54 -21.63
N TYR A 227 -13.06 -17.87 -20.59
CA TYR A 227 -12.22 -17.26 -19.55
C TYR A 227 -11.52 -18.28 -18.64
N PHE A 228 -12.08 -19.47 -18.41
CA PHE A 228 -11.36 -20.55 -17.73
C PHE A 228 -10.21 -21.10 -18.59
N GLU A 229 -10.41 -21.26 -19.89
CA GLU A 229 -9.35 -21.70 -20.82
C GLU A 229 -8.21 -20.67 -20.85
N GLU A 230 -8.53 -19.36 -20.94
CA GLU A 230 -7.54 -18.30 -20.86
C GLU A 230 -6.80 -18.33 -19.50
N TYR A 231 -7.52 -18.50 -18.38
CA TYR A 231 -6.90 -18.63 -17.06
C TYR A 231 -5.91 -19.80 -17.00
N THR A 232 -6.22 -20.95 -17.62
CA THR A 232 -5.32 -22.11 -17.63
C THR A 232 -4.11 -21.97 -18.54
N ASN A 233 -4.06 -20.94 -19.41
CA ASN A 233 -2.87 -20.62 -20.22
C ASN A 233 -1.77 -19.92 -19.41
N PHE A 234 -2.11 -19.36 -18.26
CA PHE A 234 -1.12 -18.76 -17.37
C PHE A 234 -0.33 -19.82 -16.58
N GLU A 235 0.80 -19.39 -16.00
CA GLU A 235 1.57 -20.18 -15.04
C GLU A 235 0.86 -20.21 -13.69
N ILE A 236 0.00 -21.21 -13.50
CA ILE A 236 -0.73 -21.47 -12.26
C ILE A 236 -0.35 -22.85 -11.71
N PRO A 237 -0.58 -23.12 -10.40
CA PRO A 237 -0.31 -24.43 -9.81
C PRO A 237 -0.98 -25.56 -10.60
N GLN A 238 -0.25 -26.65 -10.84
CA GLN A 238 -0.72 -27.77 -11.67
C GLN A 238 -2.04 -28.39 -11.14
N GLU A 239 -2.17 -28.51 -9.83
CA GLU A 239 -3.40 -29.01 -9.18
C GLU A 239 -4.61 -28.13 -9.50
N GLU A 240 -4.41 -26.81 -9.47
CA GLU A 240 -5.45 -25.83 -9.81
C GLU A 240 -5.83 -25.92 -11.29
N LYS A 241 -4.83 -26.02 -12.18
CA LYS A 241 -5.05 -26.20 -13.62
C LYS A 241 -5.86 -27.47 -13.93
N GLU A 242 -5.54 -28.58 -13.27
CA GLU A 242 -6.29 -29.84 -13.44
C GLU A 242 -7.73 -29.71 -12.91
N SER A 243 -7.92 -29.00 -11.79
CA SER A 243 -9.24 -28.75 -11.22
C SER A 243 -10.12 -27.92 -12.16
N VAL A 244 -9.56 -26.85 -12.74
CA VAL A 244 -10.27 -25.99 -13.69
C VAL A 244 -10.59 -26.76 -14.97
N ASN A 245 -9.67 -27.55 -15.54
CA ASN A 245 -9.94 -28.38 -16.73
C ASN A 245 -11.05 -29.37 -16.49
N LYS A 246 -11.09 -30.05 -15.34
CA LYS A 246 -12.22 -30.94 -14.98
C LYS A 246 -13.54 -30.16 -14.86
N LEU A 247 -13.51 -28.92 -14.39
CA LEU A 247 -14.71 -28.08 -14.35
C LEU A 247 -15.19 -27.74 -15.75
N ILE A 248 -14.31 -27.33 -16.66
CA ILE A 248 -14.64 -27.08 -18.08
C ILE A 248 -15.29 -28.30 -18.72
N GLU A 249 -14.70 -29.48 -18.54
CA GLU A 249 -15.29 -30.74 -19.07
C GLU A 249 -16.72 -30.98 -18.55
N ARG A 250 -16.93 -30.75 -17.23
CA ARG A 250 -18.28 -30.91 -16.64
C ARG A 250 -19.28 -29.90 -17.18
N ILE A 251 -18.88 -28.68 -17.46
CA ILE A 251 -19.76 -27.67 -18.07
C ILE A 251 -20.13 -28.11 -19.48
N LYS A 252 -19.16 -28.52 -20.31
CA LYS A 252 -19.38 -29.00 -21.69
C LYS A 252 -20.33 -30.21 -21.74
N LEU A 253 -20.20 -31.12 -20.76
CA LEU A 253 -21.11 -32.29 -20.68
C LEU A 253 -22.55 -31.95 -20.27
N LYS A 254 -22.77 -30.81 -19.61
CA LYS A 254 -24.15 -30.39 -19.25
C LYS A 254 -24.86 -29.62 -20.34
N GLN A 255 -24.11 -29.06 -21.30
CA GLN A 255 -24.66 -28.33 -22.44
C GLN A 255 -25.07 -29.26 -23.61
N GLY A 256 -24.50 -30.47 -23.70
CA GLY A 256 -24.78 -31.47 -24.74
C GLY A 256 -25.72 -32.53 -24.26
#